data_82fb88c0cd4529557233ccb1093fe35e
#
_entry.id   82fb88c0cd4529557233ccb1093fe35e
#
_cell.length_a   1.000
_cell.length_b   1.000
_cell.length_c   1.000
_cell.angle_alpha   90.00
_cell.angle_beta   90.00
_cell.angle_gamma   90.00
#
_symmetry.space_group_name_H-M   'P 1'
#
loop_
_entity.id
_entity.type
_entity.pdbx_description
1 polymer ?
#
loop_
_entity_poly.entity_id
_entity_poly.type
_entity_poly.pdbx_seq_one_letter_code
_entity_poly.pdbx_strand_id
1 'polypeptide(L)'
;IQIEISRLQYLLPRLSGFWTHLSRQKGGVGVKGGEGEQQIELDRRIVRQRIEFYKKELKQVIKARTQQKKKRQNMSTVTAALVGYTNAGKSSLMNRPCRVNILEEDKLFATLDSTYRVLNPDTKPNMILIDTVGFINKIPSLLIQSFRATFEEVRNADYIINVVDSNDLNYKEKITNTIKTLQDMNLENDRIKNIITVYNKIDLNINISTSRNKDFY
;
A
#
# COMPACT_ATOMS: atom_id res chain seq x y z
N ILE A 1 6.43 -1.20 9.80
CA ILE A 1 7.90 -1.38 9.74
C ILE A 1 8.49 -0.59 8.57
N GLN A 2 8.10 -0.81 7.31
CA GLN A 2 8.68 -0.11 6.13
C GLN A 2 8.51 1.41 6.20
N ILE A 3 7.31 1.89 6.56
CA ILE A 3 7.02 3.31 6.74
C ILE A 3 7.92 3.91 7.82
N GLU A 4 8.13 3.20 8.93
CA GLU A 4 8.97 3.67 10.02
C GLU A 4 10.45 3.72 9.62
N ILE A 5 10.93 2.74 8.86
CA ILE A 5 12.29 2.78 8.28
C ILE A 5 12.43 4.01 7.39
N SER A 6 11.49 4.25 6.48
CA SER A 6 11.52 5.41 5.58
C SER A 6 11.48 6.73 6.34
N ARG A 7 10.66 6.82 7.39
CA ARG A 7 10.58 7.99 8.26
C ARG A 7 11.92 8.26 8.97
N LEU A 8 12.52 7.24 9.55
CA LEU A 8 13.80 7.36 10.25
C LEU A 8 14.93 7.70 9.28
N GLN A 9 14.94 7.13 8.07
CA GLN A 9 15.91 7.49 7.02
C GLN A 9 15.76 8.94 6.56
N TYR A 10 14.53 9.46 6.51
CA TYR A 10 14.27 10.85 6.17
C TYR A 10 14.70 11.82 7.28
N LEU A 11 14.55 11.41 8.54
CA LEU A 11 14.94 12.21 9.71
C LEU A 11 16.46 12.25 9.91
N LEU A 12 17.17 11.15 9.62
CA LEU A 12 18.59 11.00 9.89
C LEU A 12 19.47 12.16 9.37
N PRO A 13 19.36 12.61 8.10
CA PRO A 13 20.14 13.76 7.61
C PRO A 13 19.66 15.10 8.20
N ARG A 14 18.42 15.18 8.68
CA ARG A 14 17.82 16.41 9.21
C ARG A 14 18.11 16.67 10.68
N LEU A 15 18.57 15.66 11.41
CA LEU A 15 18.94 15.80 12.83
C LEU A 15 19.97 16.91 13.06
N SER A 16 20.92 17.11 12.16
CA SER A 16 21.88 18.20 12.25
C SER A 16 21.24 19.60 12.11
N GLY A 17 20.21 19.74 11.25
CA GLY A 17 19.53 21.00 11.04
C GLY A 17 18.66 21.44 12.23
N PHE A 18 18.03 20.50 12.94
CA PHE A 18 17.23 20.82 14.12
C PHE A 18 18.07 21.38 15.27
N TRP A 19 19.28 20.88 15.47
CA TRP A 19 20.17 21.33 16.55
C TRP A 19 20.83 22.68 16.25
N THR A 20 21.11 23.02 15.00
CA THR A 20 21.66 24.34 14.64
C THR A 20 20.66 25.47 14.87
N HIS A 21 19.36 25.21 14.78
CA HIS A 21 18.34 26.21 15.15
C HIS A 21 18.21 26.39 16.67
N LEU A 22 18.32 25.35 17.47
CA LEU A 22 18.25 25.41 18.94
C LEU A 22 19.48 26.08 19.55
N SER A 23 20.67 25.88 19.00
CA SER A 23 21.89 26.54 19.45
C SER A 23 21.90 28.04 19.16
N ARG A 24 21.19 28.50 18.11
CA ARG A 24 21.03 29.94 17.81
C ARG A 24 19.98 30.63 18.70
N GLN A 25 18.99 29.92 19.24
CA GLN A 25 17.97 30.48 20.13
C GLN A 25 18.45 30.65 21.57
N LYS A 26 19.43 29.89 22.02
CA LYS A 26 20.12 30.11 23.31
C LYS A 26 21.37 30.97 23.11
N GLY A 27 21.15 32.26 22.83
CA GLY A 27 22.19 33.30 22.90
C GLY A 27 22.67 33.46 24.34
N GLY A 28 23.64 32.65 24.73
CA GLY A 28 24.30 32.70 26.03
C GLY A 28 25.77 32.34 25.85
N VAL A 29 26.62 33.28 26.23
CA VAL A 29 28.07 33.24 26.21
C VAL A 29 28.63 31.92 26.78
N GLY A 30 29.46 31.21 26.00
CA GLY A 30 30.53 30.38 26.55
C GLY A 30 30.19 28.92 26.86
N VAL A 31 29.50 28.17 25.99
CA VAL A 31 29.56 26.70 26.07
C VAL A 31 30.38 26.15 24.90
N LYS A 32 31.49 25.53 25.23
CA LYS A 32 32.40 24.83 24.30
C LYS A 32 31.61 23.96 23.33
N GLY A 33 31.88 24.09 22.01
CA GLY A 33 31.22 23.40 20.90
C GLY A 33 31.28 21.86 20.87
N GLY A 34 31.64 21.20 21.96
CA GLY A 34 31.78 19.75 22.08
C GLY A 34 30.51 19.02 22.52
N GLU A 35 29.69 19.59 23.38
CA GLU A 35 28.54 18.86 23.96
C GLU A 35 27.37 18.72 22.98
N GLY A 36 27.11 19.74 22.16
CA GLY A 36 26.04 19.68 21.14
C GLY A 36 26.37 18.72 19.99
N GLU A 37 27.64 18.62 19.59
CA GLU A 37 28.09 17.68 18.56
C GLU A 37 28.03 16.23 19.07
N GLN A 38 28.42 15.98 20.32
CA GLN A 38 28.32 14.67 20.95
C GLN A 38 26.85 14.20 21.05
N GLN A 39 25.93 15.09 21.39
CA GLN A 39 24.49 14.76 21.47
C GLN A 39 23.92 14.43 20.10
N ILE A 40 24.26 15.19 19.05
CA ILE A 40 23.84 14.89 17.67
C ILE A 40 24.36 13.52 17.22
N GLU A 41 25.58 13.18 17.56
CA GLU A 41 26.17 11.90 17.19
C GLU A 41 25.51 10.73 17.93
N LEU A 42 25.17 10.93 19.20
CA LEU A 42 24.39 9.98 19.99
C LEU A 42 22.99 9.74 19.36
N ASP A 43 22.27 10.80 19.02
CA ASP A 43 20.96 10.73 18.40
C ASP A 43 21.01 10.02 17.04
N ARG A 44 22.01 10.33 16.22
CA ARG A 44 22.25 9.64 14.95
C ARG A 44 22.52 8.15 15.16
N ARG A 45 23.27 7.79 16.17
CA ARG A 45 23.57 6.40 16.53
C ARG A 45 22.32 5.66 16.93
N ILE A 46 21.46 6.26 17.76
CA ILE A 46 20.16 5.69 18.18
C ILE A 46 19.27 5.46 16.97
N VAL A 47 19.15 6.46 16.09
CA VAL A 47 18.31 6.33 14.87
C VAL A 47 18.85 5.24 13.94
N ARG A 48 20.16 5.14 13.74
CA ARG A 48 20.78 4.07 12.94
C ARG A 48 20.51 2.69 13.54
N GLN A 49 20.66 2.53 14.86
CA GLN A 49 20.35 1.27 15.54
C GLN A 49 18.88 0.87 15.36
N ARG A 50 17.96 1.85 15.43
CA ARG A 50 16.52 1.62 15.25
C ARG A 50 16.20 1.22 13.80
N ILE A 51 16.84 1.83 12.82
CA ILE A 51 16.73 1.43 11.40
C ILE A 51 17.21 0.00 11.22
N GLU A 52 18.36 -0.40 11.77
CA GLU A 52 18.87 -1.76 11.64
C GLU A 52 17.99 -2.79 12.35
N PHE A 53 17.43 -2.44 13.51
CA PHE A 53 16.43 -3.27 14.18
C PHE A 53 15.21 -3.53 13.29
N TYR A 54 14.60 -2.48 12.75
CA TYR A 54 13.44 -2.63 11.86
C TYR A 54 13.76 -3.35 10.55
N LYS A 55 14.97 -3.21 10.01
CA LYS A 55 15.41 -3.98 8.84
C LYS A 55 15.50 -5.48 9.15
N LYS A 56 15.95 -5.86 10.34
CA LYS A 56 15.98 -7.28 10.77
C LYS A 56 14.57 -7.84 10.90
N GLU A 57 13.67 -7.10 11.55
CA GLU A 57 12.26 -7.50 11.65
C GLU A 57 11.60 -7.63 10.26
N LEU A 58 11.86 -6.68 9.36
CA LEU A 58 11.33 -6.73 7.99
C LEU A 58 11.78 -8.00 7.26
N LYS A 59 13.04 -8.41 7.40
CA LYS A 59 13.55 -9.68 6.83
C LYS A 59 12.77 -10.89 7.35
N GLN A 60 12.43 -10.92 8.64
CA GLN A 60 11.65 -12.02 9.22
C GLN A 60 10.23 -12.06 8.67
N VAL A 61 9.58 -10.90 8.55
CA VAL A 61 8.24 -10.78 7.96
C VAL A 61 8.24 -11.24 6.50
N ILE A 62 9.22 -10.82 5.70
CA ILE A 62 9.37 -11.25 4.30
C ILE A 62 9.54 -12.78 4.23
N LYS A 63 10.36 -13.37 5.08
CA LYS A 63 10.56 -14.81 5.13
C LYS A 63 9.26 -15.55 5.47
N ALA A 64 8.52 -15.08 6.46
CA ALA A 64 7.23 -15.66 6.84
C ALA A 64 6.21 -15.59 5.70
N ARG A 65 6.11 -14.42 5.02
CA ARG A 65 5.24 -14.24 3.84
C ARG A 65 5.61 -15.18 2.69
N THR A 66 6.91 -15.35 2.42
CA THR A 66 7.39 -16.28 1.38
C THR A 66 7.00 -17.73 1.70
N GLN A 67 7.08 -18.14 2.96
CA GLN A 67 6.65 -19.48 3.38
C GLN A 67 5.13 -19.66 3.24
N GLN A 68 4.34 -18.66 3.64
CA GLN A 68 2.88 -18.67 3.47
C GLN A 68 2.48 -18.73 1.98
N LYS A 69 3.20 -18.00 1.11
CA LYS A 69 3.00 -18.05 -0.34
C LYS A 69 3.23 -19.46 -0.89
N LYS A 70 4.36 -20.11 -0.54
CA LYS A 70 4.63 -21.48 -0.96
C LYS A 70 3.54 -22.46 -0.54
N LYS A 71 3.01 -22.33 0.68
CA LYS A 71 1.89 -23.17 1.15
C LYS A 71 0.62 -22.94 0.31
N ARG A 72 0.30 -21.70 -0.05
CA ARG A 72 -0.87 -21.37 -0.91
C ARG A 72 -0.74 -21.93 -2.31
N GLN A 73 0.43 -21.83 -2.93
CA GLN A 73 0.71 -22.39 -4.26
C GLN A 73 0.52 -23.92 -4.30
N ASN A 74 0.86 -24.63 -3.21
CA ASN A 74 0.66 -26.08 -3.11
C ASN A 74 -0.81 -26.47 -2.92
N MET A 75 -1.71 -25.53 -2.60
CA MET A 75 -3.13 -25.79 -2.32
C MET A 75 -4.05 -25.54 -3.53
N SER A 76 -3.53 -25.33 -4.74
CA SER A 76 -4.30 -25.00 -5.94
C SER A 76 -5.28 -23.84 -5.70
N THR A 77 -4.84 -22.82 -4.97
CA THR A 77 -5.65 -21.68 -4.59
C THR A 77 -5.43 -20.56 -5.59
N VAL A 78 -6.50 -20.02 -6.16
CA VAL A 78 -6.46 -18.86 -7.05
C VAL A 78 -6.45 -17.57 -6.23
N THR A 79 -5.62 -16.62 -6.62
CA THR A 79 -5.48 -15.33 -5.93
C THR A 79 -5.88 -14.17 -6.81
N ALA A 80 -6.67 -13.22 -6.28
CA ALA A 80 -7.05 -12.00 -6.99
C ALA A 80 -6.73 -10.77 -6.13
N ALA A 81 -5.88 -9.87 -6.65
CA ALA A 81 -5.50 -8.65 -5.97
C ALA A 81 -6.42 -7.49 -6.35
N LEU A 82 -6.99 -6.82 -5.34
CA LEU A 82 -7.78 -5.60 -5.54
C LEU A 82 -6.84 -4.40 -5.57
N VAL A 83 -6.82 -3.68 -6.68
CA VAL A 83 -6.09 -2.43 -6.85
C VAL A 83 -7.07 -1.29 -7.13
N GLY A 84 -6.62 -0.06 -7.06
CA GLY A 84 -7.45 1.13 -7.36
C GLY A 84 -7.21 2.25 -6.34
N TYR A 85 -7.81 3.38 -6.60
CA TYR A 85 -7.63 4.58 -5.76
C TYR A 85 -8.14 4.38 -4.33
N THR A 86 -7.62 5.21 -3.42
CA THR A 86 -8.18 5.34 -2.08
C THR A 86 -9.65 5.71 -2.18
N ASN A 87 -10.47 5.15 -1.28
CA ASN A 87 -11.92 5.35 -1.25
C ASN A 87 -12.70 4.86 -2.49
N ALA A 88 -12.11 4.02 -3.36
CA ALA A 88 -12.85 3.38 -4.45
C ALA A 88 -13.76 2.23 -3.96
N GLY A 89 -13.66 1.86 -2.68
CA GLY A 89 -14.47 0.83 -2.06
C GLY A 89 -13.89 -0.59 -2.19
N LYS A 90 -12.57 -0.75 -2.28
CA LYS A 90 -11.90 -2.05 -2.35
C LYS A 90 -12.23 -2.95 -1.17
N SER A 91 -12.07 -2.43 0.05
CA SER A 91 -12.36 -3.16 1.29
C SER A 91 -13.85 -3.48 1.41
N SER A 92 -14.73 -2.54 1.04
CA SER A 92 -16.19 -2.77 1.00
C SER A 92 -16.56 -3.86 0.01
N LEU A 93 -15.94 -3.84 -1.18
CA LEU A 93 -16.13 -4.88 -2.18
C LEU A 93 -15.68 -6.25 -1.66
N MET A 94 -14.58 -6.32 -0.90
CA MET A 94 -14.10 -7.56 -0.32
C MET A 94 -15.00 -8.09 0.80
N ASN A 95 -15.60 -7.21 1.59
CA ASN A 95 -16.44 -7.61 2.73
C ASN A 95 -17.73 -8.33 2.28
N ARG A 96 -18.34 -7.89 1.19
CA ARG A 96 -19.59 -8.46 0.69
C ARG A 96 -19.51 -9.96 0.37
N PRO A 97 -18.60 -10.41 -0.51
CA PRO A 97 -18.52 -11.81 -0.89
C PRO A 97 -17.88 -12.71 0.17
N CYS A 98 -17.06 -12.14 1.06
CA CYS A 98 -16.38 -12.89 2.11
C CYS A 98 -17.20 -13.02 3.40
N ARG A 99 -18.43 -12.48 3.45
CA ARG A 99 -19.35 -12.51 4.60
C ARG A 99 -18.71 -12.08 5.94
N VAL A 100 -17.78 -11.13 5.91
CA VAL A 100 -17.07 -10.65 7.09
C VAL A 100 -17.31 -9.16 7.24
N ASN A 101 -17.75 -8.74 8.42
CA ASN A 101 -17.89 -7.34 8.77
C ASN A 101 -16.52 -6.80 9.21
N ILE A 102 -15.83 -6.08 8.35
CA ILE A 102 -14.68 -5.24 8.72
C ILE A 102 -15.18 -3.81 8.81
N LEU A 103 -14.68 -3.07 9.81
CA LEU A 103 -14.88 -1.63 9.90
C LEU A 103 -14.44 -0.95 8.60
N GLU A 104 -15.40 -0.43 7.87
CA GLU A 104 -15.18 0.39 6.69
C GLU A 104 -14.88 1.79 7.17
N GLU A 105 -13.67 2.27 6.95
CA GLU A 105 -13.32 3.64 7.26
C GLU A 105 -13.21 4.43 5.95
N ASP A 106 -13.98 5.50 5.83
CA ASP A 106 -13.90 6.49 4.73
C ASP A 106 -12.65 7.38 4.87
N LYS A 107 -11.51 6.77 5.19
CA LYS A 107 -10.24 7.47 5.33
C LYS A 107 -9.29 7.12 4.22
N LEU A 108 -8.46 8.09 3.83
CA LEU A 108 -7.33 7.84 2.94
C LEU A 108 -6.40 6.82 3.59
N PHE A 109 -6.00 5.78 2.83
CA PHE A 109 -5.15 4.68 3.32
C PHE A 109 -5.75 3.87 4.48
N ALA A 110 -7.06 3.60 4.45
CA ALA A 110 -7.72 2.73 5.42
C ALA A 110 -7.04 1.34 5.50
N THR A 111 -6.53 0.83 4.37
CA THR A 111 -5.73 -0.40 4.30
C THR A 111 -4.26 -0.05 4.10
N LEU A 112 -3.42 -0.32 5.09
CA LEU A 112 -1.97 -0.12 5.05
C LEU A 112 -1.19 -1.41 4.76
N ASP A 113 -1.70 -2.54 5.27
CA ASP A 113 -1.16 -3.88 5.03
C ASP A 113 -2.15 -4.70 4.20
N SER A 114 -1.63 -5.55 3.33
CA SER A 114 -2.47 -6.44 2.51
C SER A 114 -3.28 -7.39 3.39
N THR A 115 -4.59 -7.39 3.20
CA THR A 115 -5.51 -8.29 3.89
C THR A 115 -5.95 -9.42 2.94
N TYR A 116 -5.94 -10.65 3.42
CA TYR A 116 -6.30 -11.84 2.65
C TYR A 116 -7.62 -12.40 3.12
N ARG A 117 -8.52 -12.70 2.18
CA ARG A 117 -9.83 -13.29 2.48
C ARG A 117 -10.17 -14.40 1.49
N VAL A 118 -10.71 -15.48 1.99
CA VAL A 118 -11.28 -16.53 1.13
C VAL A 118 -12.63 -16.06 0.63
N LEU A 119 -12.83 -16.08 -0.68
CA LEU A 119 -14.03 -15.59 -1.33
C LEU A 119 -15.26 -16.42 -0.93
N ASN A 120 -15.23 -17.70 -1.14
CA ASN A 120 -16.24 -18.65 -0.72
C ASN A 120 -15.54 -19.96 -0.39
N PRO A 121 -15.54 -20.42 0.87
CA PRO A 121 -14.85 -21.64 1.28
C PRO A 121 -15.35 -22.90 0.55
N ASP A 122 -16.58 -22.88 0.07
CA ASP A 122 -17.24 -24.03 -0.55
C ASP A 122 -16.94 -24.16 -2.05
N THR A 123 -16.31 -23.15 -2.68
CA THR A 123 -15.96 -23.21 -4.10
C THR A 123 -14.61 -23.88 -4.34
N LYS A 124 -14.51 -24.63 -5.44
CA LYS A 124 -13.24 -25.24 -5.88
C LYS A 124 -12.94 -24.76 -7.31
N PRO A 125 -11.73 -24.24 -7.56
CA PRO A 125 -10.66 -23.95 -6.60
C PRO A 125 -11.02 -22.84 -5.61
N ASN A 126 -10.45 -22.86 -4.41
CA ASN A 126 -10.60 -21.79 -3.45
C ASN A 126 -9.99 -20.50 -4.03
N MET A 127 -10.74 -19.40 -3.97
CA MET A 127 -10.25 -18.09 -4.39
C MET A 127 -9.97 -17.22 -3.17
N ILE A 128 -8.78 -16.58 -3.15
CA ILE A 128 -8.40 -15.61 -2.12
C ILE A 128 -8.39 -14.22 -2.74
N LEU A 129 -9.16 -13.31 -2.16
CA LEU A 129 -9.05 -11.88 -2.44
C LEU A 129 -7.98 -11.26 -1.57
N ILE A 130 -7.17 -10.39 -2.17
CA ILE A 130 -6.08 -9.65 -1.51
C ILE A 130 -6.45 -8.17 -1.62
N ASP A 131 -6.82 -7.54 -0.49
CA ASP A 131 -6.99 -6.09 -0.43
C ASP A 131 -5.62 -5.42 -0.34
N THR A 132 -5.42 -4.39 -1.12
CA THR A 132 -4.16 -3.66 -1.18
C THR A 132 -4.33 -2.20 -0.81
N VAL A 133 -3.23 -1.53 -0.58
CA VAL A 133 -3.21 -0.09 -0.33
C VAL A 133 -3.80 0.66 -1.52
N GLY A 134 -4.68 1.62 -1.24
CA GLY A 134 -5.25 2.49 -2.28
C GLY A 134 -4.22 3.43 -2.88
N PHE A 135 -4.27 3.61 -4.21
CA PHE A 135 -3.47 4.61 -4.90
C PHE A 135 -3.96 6.03 -4.60
N ILE A 136 -3.03 6.97 -4.63
CA ILE A 136 -3.29 8.41 -4.60
C ILE A 136 -2.60 9.08 -5.78
N ASN A 137 -3.08 10.27 -6.14
CA ASN A 137 -2.39 11.11 -7.11
C ASN A 137 -0.99 11.46 -6.58
N LYS A 138 0.06 11.18 -7.36
CA LYS A 138 1.46 11.49 -7.02
C LYS A 138 1.91 10.86 -5.69
N ILE A 139 2.05 9.53 -5.69
CA ILE A 139 2.65 8.82 -4.56
C ILE A 139 4.08 9.34 -4.37
N PRO A 140 4.44 9.91 -3.22
CA PRO A 140 5.83 10.30 -2.94
C PRO A 140 6.77 9.11 -3.10
N SER A 141 7.92 9.31 -3.73
CA SER A 141 8.91 8.24 -3.99
C SER A 141 9.34 7.49 -2.73
N LEU A 142 9.33 8.17 -1.58
CA LEU A 142 9.59 7.57 -0.26
C LEU A 142 8.51 6.54 0.12
N LEU A 143 7.24 6.79 -0.21
CA LEU A 143 6.14 5.86 0.06
C LEU A 143 6.10 4.70 -0.93
N ILE A 144 6.58 4.88 -2.16
CA ILE A 144 6.70 3.80 -3.15
C ILE A 144 7.56 2.67 -2.60
N GLN A 145 8.68 2.99 -1.95
CA GLN A 145 9.53 1.98 -1.30
C GLN A 145 8.80 1.25 -0.16
N SER A 146 7.98 1.98 0.61
CA SER A 146 7.21 1.41 1.72
C SER A 146 6.10 0.48 1.24
N PHE A 147 5.51 0.75 0.08
CA PHE A 147 4.45 -0.06 -0.52
C PHE A 147 4.97 -1.23 -1.37
N ARG A 148 6.29 -1.34 -1.57
CA ARG A 148 6.89 -2.37 -2.42
C ARG A 148 6.44 -3.78 -2.04
N ALA A 149 6.32 -4.08 -0.74
CA ALA A 149 5.85 -5.38 -0.27
C ALA A 149 4.38 -5.65 -0.62
N THR A 150 3.53 -4.62 -0.59
CA THR A 150 2.12 -4.74 -0.98
C THR A 150 2.00 -4.94 -2.50
N PHE A 151 2.88 -4.32 -3.28
CA PHE A 151 2.92 -4.50 -4.74
C PHE A 151 3.48 -5.86 -5.17
N GLU A 152 4.33 -6.47 -4.38
CA GLU A 152 4.74 -7.86 -4.61
C GLU A 152 3.55 -8.81 -4.57
N GLU A 153 2.54 -8.54 -3.76
CA GLU A 153 1.30 -9.33 -3.73
C GLU A 153 0.50 -9.14 -5.03
N VAL A 154 0.40 -7.92 -5.56
CA VAL A 154 -0.24 -7.66 -6.86
C VAL A 154 0.51 -8.36 -8.00
N ARG A 155 1.84 -8.31 -7.99
CA ARG A 155 2.69 -9.00 -8.99
C ARG A 155 2.55 -10.52 -8.95
N ASN A 156 2.23 -11.08 -7.81
CA ASN A 156 2.15 -12.51 -7.60
C ASN A 156 0.73 -13.06 -7.65
N ALA A 157 -0.31 -12.22 -7.66
CA ALA A 157 -1.69 -12.64 -7.77
C ALA A 157 -1.98 -13.20 -9.17
N ASP A 158 -2.87 -14.18 -9.28
CA ASP A 158 -3.27 -14.75 -10.56
C ASP A 158 -4.11 -13.76 -11.37
N TYR A 159 -4.97 -13.01 -10.71
CA TYR A 159 -5.81 -11.96 -11.29
C TYR A 159 -5.59 -10.62 -10.61
N ILE A 160 -5.79 -9.54 -11.36
CA ILE A 160 -5.76 -8.17 -10.85
C ILE A 160 -7.11 -7.53 -11.16
N ILE A 161 -7.76 -7.01 -10.12
CA ILE A 161 -9.05 -6.36 -10.20
C ILE A 161 -8.88 -4.88 -9.85
N ASN A 162 -9.08 -3.99 -10.82
CA ASN A 162 -9.04 -2.56 -10.60
C ASN A 162 -10.43 -2.06 -10.19
N VAL A 163 -10.59 -1.65 -8.94
CA VAL A 163 -11.83 -1.12 -8.40
C VAL A 163 -11.88 0.38 -8.62
N VAL A 164 -12.92 0.84 -9.29
CA VAL A 164 -13.12 2.22 -9.71
C VAL A 164 -14.42 2.76 -9.12
N ASP A 165 -14.37 3.95 -8.53
CA ASP A 165 -15.58 4.66 -8.12
C ASP A 165 -16.26 5.23 -9.38
N SER A 166 -17.42 4.69 -9.75
CA SER A 166 -18.17 5.11 -10.94
C SER A 166 -18.76 6.51 -10.83
N ASN A 167 -18.87 7.03 -9.61
CA ASN A 167 -19.41 8.35 -9.31
C ASN A 167 -18.36 9.47 -9.36
N ASP A 168 -17.09 9.11 -9.51
CA ASP A 168 -16.00 10.07 -9.62
C ASP A 168 -15.91 10.64 -11.04
N LEU A 169 -16.01 11.96 -11.20
CA LEU A 169 -15.92 12.62 -12.50
C LEU A 169 -14.60 12.35 -13.23
N ASN A 170 -13.54 12.07 -12.49
CA ASN A 170 -12.19 11.80 -13.01
C ASN A 170 -11.84 10.30 -13.05
N TYR A 171 -12.83 9.41 -13.03
CA TYR A 171 -12.59 7.97 -12.97
C TYR A 171 -11.68 7.44 -14.11
N LYS A 172 -11.80 7.98 -15.32
CA LYS A 172 -10.98 7.59 -16.48
C LYS A 172 -9.50 7.93 -16.27
N GLU A 173 -9.23 9.13 -15.76
CA GLU A 173 -7.88 9.56 -15.40
C GLU A 173 -7.29 8.67 -14.29
N LYS A 174 -8.10 8.34 -13.28
CA LYS A 174 -7.70 7.44 -12.19
C LYS A 174 -7.37 6.03 -12.68
N ILE A 175 -8.11 5.49 -13.64
CA ILE A 175 -7.77 4.22 -14.29
C ILE A 175 -6.40 4.32 -14.97
N THR A 176 -6.20 5.35 -15.79
CA THR A 176 -4.93 5.56 -16.50
C THR A 176 -3.74 5.70 -15.53
N ASN A 177 -3.91 6.47 -14.46
CA ASN A 177 -2.89 6.65 -13.44
C ASN A 177 -2.61 5.35 -12.65
N THR A 178 -3.63 4.53 -12.39
CA THR A 178 -3.46 3.20 -11.78
C THR A 178 -2.61 2.30 -12.68
N ILE A 179 -2.94 2.23 -13.96
CA ILE A 179 -2.19 1.43 -14.95
C ILE A 179 -0.75 1.91 -15.04
N LYS A 180 -0.53 3.23 -15.15
CA LYS A 180 0.82 3.81 -15.18
C LYS A 180 1.62 3.47 -13.93
N THR A 181 1.02 3.56 -12.76
CA THR A 181 1.68 3.19 -11.49
C THR A 181 2.09 1.73 -11.47
N LEU A 182 1.23 0.83 -11.97
CA LEU A 182 1.56 -0.59 -12.08
C LEU A 182 2.70 -0.85 -13.08
N GLN A 183 2.76 -0.10 -14.20
CA GLN A 183 3.87 -0.13 -15.15
C GLN A 183 5.17 0.33 -14.52
N ASP A 184 5.16 1.46 -13.82
CA ASP A 184 6.31 2.02 -13.10
C ASP A 184 6.86 1.04 -12.04
N MET A 185 6.02 0.12 -11.58
CA MET A 185 6.39 -0.96 -10.64
C MET A 185 6.79 -2.26 -11.34
N ASN A 186 7.07 -2.22 -12.64
CA ASN A 186 7.50 -3.35 -13.46
C ASN A 186 6.49 -4.51 -13.50
N LEU A 187 5.20 -4.22 -13.57
CA LEU A 187 4.20 -5.22 -13.90
C LEU A 187 4.27 -5.52 -15.41
N GLU A 188 4.25 -6.79 -15.79
CA GLU A 188 4.34 -7.23 -17.16
C GLU A 188 3.15 -6.72 -18.01
N ASN A 189 3.41 -6.29 -19.24
CA ASN A 189 2.39 -5.70 -20.11
C ASN A 189 1.22 -6.65 -20.41
N ASP A 190 1.46 -7.95 -20.50
CA ASP A 190 0.39 -8.93 -20.72
C ASP A 190 -0.55 -9.04 -19.54
N ARG A 191 -0.02 -8.87 -18.31
CA ARG A 191 -0.84 -8.83 -17.11
C ARG A 191 -1.65 -7.55 -17.01
N ILE A 192 -1.10 -6.43 -17.49
CA ILE A 192 -1.80 -5.14 -17.53
C ILE A 192 -3.01 -5.20 -18.46
N LYS A 193 -2.87 -5.85 -19.62
CA LYS A 193 -3.98 -6.04 -20.58
C LYS A 193 -5.11 -6.89 -20.00
N ASN A 194 -4.80 -7.76 -19.06
CA ASN A 194 -5.75 -8.68 -18.43
C ASN A 194 -6.31 -8.17 -17.09
N ILE A 195 -6.14 -6.87 -16.78
CA ILE A 195 -6.73 -6.26 -15.59
C ILE A 195 -8.23 -6.14 -15.76
N ILE A 196 -8.96 -6.73 -14.82
CA ILE A 196 -10.43 -6.66 -14.76
C ILE A 196 -10.80 -5.34 -14.08
N THR A 197 -11.54 -4.47 -14.76
CA THR A 197 -12.02 -3.22 -14.16
C THR A 197 -13.43 -3.40 -13.62
N VAL A 198 -13.62 -3.13 -12.33
CA VAL A 198 -14.91 -3.19 -11.64
C VAL A 198 -15.35 -1.78 -11.27
N TYR A 199 -16.49 -1.37 -11.76
CA TYR A 199 -17.13 -0.09 -11.42
C TYR A 199 -17.97 -0.27 -10.16
N ASN A 200 -17.53 0.35 -9.08
CA ASN A 200 -18.19 0.32 -7.78
C ASN A 200 -19.01 1.59 -7.55
N LYS A 201 -19.88 1.57 -6.53
CA LYS A 201 -20.77 2.66 -6.11
C LYS A 201 -21.77 3.09 -7.19
N ILE A 202 -22.20 2.18 -8.03
CA ILE A 202 -23.20 2.42 -9.08
C ILE A 202 -24.57 2.84 -8.54
N ASP A 203 -24.86 2.49 -7.29
CA ASP A 203 -26.04 2.87 -6.53
C ASP A 203 -26.14 4.39 -6.28
N LEU A 204 -25.00 5.08 -6.27
CA LEU A 204 -24.96 6.54 -6.11
C LEU A 204 -25.17 7.30 -7.42
N ASN A 205 -25.13 6.63 -8.56
CA ASN A 205 -25.28 7.20 -9.89
C ASN A 205 -26.73 7.09 -10.37
N ILE A 206 -27.53 8.12 -10.15
CA ILE A 206 -28.95 8.18 -10.58
C ILE A 206 -29.09 8.17 -12.11
N ASN A 207 -28.01 8.38 -12.88
CA ASN A 207 -28.02 8.56 -14.34
C ASN A 207 -27.41 7.42 -15.17
N ILE A 208 -26.99 6.31 -14.57
CA ILE A 208 -26.62 5.16 -15.39
C ILE A 208 -27.91 4.42 -15.75
N SER A 209 -28.56 4.89 -16.83
CA SER A 209 -29.45 4.01 -17.62
C SER A 209 -28.66 2.74 -17.89
N THR A 210 -29.16 1.64 -17.39
CA THR A 210 -28.66 0.29 -17.61
C THR A 210 -28.60 -0.02 -19.09
N SER A 211 -27.63 0.50 -19.81
CA SER A 211 -27.20 -0.11 -21.05
C SER A 211 -26.55 -1.43 -20.62
N ARG A 212 -27.35 -2.48 -20.61
CA ARG A 212 -26.92 -3.87 -20.53
C ARG A 212 -26.00 -4.13 -21.72
N ASN A 213 -24.75 -3.74 -21.62
CA ASN A 213 -23.72 -4.31 -22.45
C ASN A 213 -23.52 -5.74 -21.97
N LYS A 214 -23.88 -6.69 -22.84
CA LYS A 214 -23.86 -8.14 -22.64
C LYS A 214 -22.44 -8.73 -22.44
N ASP A 215 -21.46 -7.94 -22.09
CA ASP A 215 -20.05 -8.34 -22.09
C ASP A 215 -19.51 -8.74 -20.71
N PHE A 216 -20.38 -8.89 -19.70
CA PHE A 216 -19.95 -9.35 -18.38
C PHE A 216 -20.98 -10.32 -17.78
N TYR A 217 -20.85 -11.57 -18.16
CA TYR A 217 -21.28 -12.74 -17.39
C TYR A 217 -20.07 -13.61 -17.10
#